data_f93495c7a4365049872f96954dc768df
#
_entry.id   f93495c7a4365049872f96954dc768df
#
_cell.length_a   1.000
_cell.length_b   1.000
_cell.length_c   1.000
_cell.angle_alpha   90.00
_cell.angle_beta   90.00
_cell.angle_gamma   90.00
#
_symmetry.space_group_name_H-M   'P 1'
#
loop_
_entity.id
_entity.type
_entity.pdbx_description
1 polymer ?
#
loop_
_entity_poly.entity_id
_entity_poly.type
_entity_poly.pdbx_seq_one_letter_code
_entity_poly.pdbx_strand_id
1 'polypeptide(L)'
;MYKETEKDGYVLIENEGGRTLGIAKESRVNIICRDGLAFKDFLGTGQLAPYEDWRLSPRERAEDLAGRLSIEDIAGLMLYSSHQNLPAGSGQGTYGGRPYSEAGARPWDLTDQQREFVVRDGVRHVLLTGLESVETAVRWNNNIQALAENTGFGIPANNSSDPRHSIASGVEWKAWSKEGVSDWASGLAMTAC
;
A
#
# COMPACT_ATOMS: atom_id res chain seq x y z
N MET A 1 -24.61 11.15 9.23
CA MET A 1 -25.10 10.08 8.31
C MET A 1 -23.98 9.78 7.32
N TYR A 2 -23.91 8.60 6.73
CA TYR A 2 -22.92 8.33 5.68
C TYR A 2 -23.61 7.92 4.38
N LYS A 3 -22.87 8.07 3.27
CA LYS A 3 -23.32 7.74 1.91
C LYS A 3 -22.29 6.81 1.27
N GLU A 4 -22.77 5.78 0.61
CA GLU A 4 -21.93 4.89 -0.21
C GLU A 4 -22.07 5.22 -1.68
N THR A 5 -20.95 5.21 -2.39
CA THR A 5 -20.90 5.45 -3.84
C THR A 5 -19.97 4.41 -4.46
N GLU A 6 -20.53 3.58 -5.32
CA GLU A 6 -19.72 2.63 -6.10
C GLU A 6 -18.85 3.35 -7.11
N LYS A 7 -17.60 2.92 -7.20
CA LYS A 7 -16.58 3.34 -8.17
C LYS A 7 -16.03 2.12 -8.91
N ASP A 8 -15.18 2.37 -9.89
CA ASP A 8 -14.47 1.29 -10.57
C ASP A 8 -13.46 0.64 -9.60
N GLY A 9 -13.72 -0.61 -9.20
CA GLY A 9 -12.88 -1.41 -8.31
C GLY A 9 -13.00 -1.13 -6.80
N TYR A 10 -13.75 -0.11 -6.36
CA TYR A 10 -13.90 0.20 -4.94
C TYR A 10 -15.25 0.87 -4.61
N VAL A 11 -15.58 0.93 -3.34
CA VAL A 11 -16.70 1.68 -2.79
C VAL A 11 -16.16 2.85 -1.98
N LEU A 12 -16.67 4.04 -2.23
CA LEU A 12 -16.38 5.24 -1.48
C LEU A 12 -17.48 5.43 -0.43
N ILE A 13 -17.08 5.65 0.81
CA ILE A 13 -17.97 5.85 1.95
C ILE A 13 -17.70 7.23 2.53
N GLU A 14 -18.63 8.14 2.34
CA GLU A 14 -18.52 9.54 2.74
C GLU A 14 -19.29 9.76 4.04
N ASN A 15 -18.57 9.98 5.13
CA ASN A 15 -19.18 10.32 6.42
C ASN A 15 -19.44 11.83 6.52
N GLU A 16 -20.67 12.21 6.79
CA GLU A 16 -21.04 13.62 6.98
C GLU A 16 -20.30 14.20 8.20
N GLY A 17 -19.47 15.21 7.97
CA GLY A 17 -18.62 15.83 8.99
C GLY A 17 -17.46 14.95 9.48
N GLY A 18 -17.17 13.83 8.78
CA GLY A 18 -16.15 12.87 9.18
C GLY A 18 -15.19 12.47 8.06
N ARG A 19 -14.50 11.34 8.25
CA ARG A 19 -13.55 10.82 7.27
C ARG A 19 -14.25 10.13 6.12
N THR A 20 -13.75 10.33 4.91
CA THR A 20 -14.11 9.52 3.76
C THR A 20 -13.26 8.26 3.76
N LEU A 21 -13.92 7.10 3.59
CA LEU A 21 -13.28 5.80 3.55
C LEU A 21 -13.39 5.24 2.13
N GLY A 22 -12.37 4.52 1.69
CA GLY A 22 -12.40 3.71 0.48
C GLY A 22 -12.23 2.25 0.86
N ILE A 23 -12.99 1.35 0.24
CA ILE A 23 -12.88 -0.09 0.43
C ILE A 23 -12.91 -0.78 -0.93
N ALA A 24 -12.02 -1.75 -1.15
CA ALA A 24 -12.07 -2.53 -2.38
C ALA A 24 -13.39 -3.33 -2.46
N LYS A 25 -13.98 -3.46 -3.67
CA LYS A 25 -15.25 -4.20 -3.85
C LYS A 25 -15.17 -5.64 -3.36
N GLU A 26 -14.01 -6.25 -3.47
CA GLU A 26 -13.75 -7.63 -3.05
C GLU A 26 -13.18 -7.72 -1.63
N SER A 27 -13.23 -6.61 -0.86
CA SER A 27 -12.75 -6.59 0.51
C SER A 27 -13.58 -7.50 1.41
N ARG A 28 -12.88 -8.16 2.34
CA ARG A 28 -13.51 -8.95 3.41
C ARG A 28 -13.76 -8.13 4.68
N VAL A 29 -13.30 -6.88 4.67
CA VAL A 29 -13.48 -5.95 5.80
C VAL A 29 -14.92 -5.50 5.84
N ASN A 30 -15.56 -5.66 6.99
CA ASN A 30 -16.92 -5.20 7.19
C ASN A 30 -16.98 -3.68 7.42
N ILE A 31 -18.10 -3.09 7.07
CA ILE A 31 -18.41 -1.71 7.47
C ILE A 31 -19.44 -1.77 8.60
N ILE A 32 -19.13 -1.13 9.71
CA ILE A 32 -20.04 -0.99 10.85
C ILE A 32 -20.46 0.47 11.01
N CYS A 33 -21.69 0.65 11.48
CA CYS A 33 -22.24 1.97 11.77
C CYS A 33 -22.24 2.23 13.27
N ARG A 34 -21.71 3.38 13.71
CA ARG A 34 -21.83 3.88 15.08
C ARG A 34 -22.13 5.37 15.04
N ASP A 35 -23.12 5.79 15.76
CA ASP A 35 -23.56 7.20 15.84
C ASP A 35 -23.88 7.82 14.45
N GLY A 36 -24.37 7.00 13.51
CA GLY A 36 -24.66 7.42 12.15
C GLY A 36 -23.45 7.54 11.22
N LEU A 37 -22.27 7.16 11.69
CA LEU A 37 -21.02 7.17 10.94
C LEU A 37 -20.52 5.76 10.63
N ALA A 38 -19.84 5.61 9.51
CA ALA A 38 -19.28 4.34 9.04
C ALA A 38 -17.82 4.18 9.47
N PHE A 39 -17.46 2.97 9.86
CA PHE A 39 -16.12 2.56 10.25
C PHE A 39 -15.77 1.22 9.62
N LYS A 40 -14.48 0.96 9.41
CA LYS A 40 -14.00 -0.35 8.99
C LYS A 40 -13.81 -1.25 10.21
N ASP A 41 -14.38 -2.43 10.17
CA ASP A 41 -14.21 -3.49 11.18
C ASP A 41 -13.19 -4.50 10.66
N PHE A 42 -11.92 -4.22 10.92
CA PHE A 42 -10.81 -5.10 10.51
C PHE A 42 -10.77 -6.39 11.32
N LEU A 43 -11.24 -6.34 12.57
CA LEU A 43 -11.29 -7.51 13.46
C LEU A 43 -12.45 -8.44 13.15
N GLY A 44 -13.45 -7.99 12.39
CA GLY A 44 -14.63 -8.78 12.04
C GLY A 44 -15.53 -9.10 13.25
N THR A 45 -15.46 -8.30 14.32
CA THR A 45 -16.18 -8.54 15.57
C THR A 45 -17.57 -7.89 15.60
N GLY A 46 -17.87 -7.00 14.67
CA GLY A 46 -19.06 -6.15 14.69
C GLY A 46 -19.03 -5.07 15.77
N GLN A 47 -17.89 -4.92 16.46
CA GLN A 47 -17.66 -3.89 17.48
C GLN A 47 -16.53 -2.97 17.04
N LEU A 48 -16.69 -1.69 17.28
CA LEU A 48 -15.68 -0.70 16.95
C LEU A 48 -14.55 -0.74 17.99
N ALA A 49 -13.39 -1.23 17.60
CA ALA A 49 -12.20 -1.16 18.44
C ALA A 49 -11.58 0.26 18.39
N PRO A 50 -10.88 0.69 19.46
CA PRO A 50 -10.29 2.02 19.48
C PRO A 50 -9.37 2.33 18.30
N TYR A 51 -8.55 1.39 17.83
CA TYR A 51 -7.66 1.64 16.70
C TYR A 51 -8.41 1.80 15.35
N GLU A 52 -9.62 1.27 15.24
CA GLU A 52 -10.50 1.40 14.07
C GLU A 52 -11.29 2.71 14.08
N ASP A 53 -11.43 3.34 15.25
CA ASP A 53 -12.16 4.58 15.41
C ASP A 53 -11.33 5.79 14.94
N TRP A 54 -11.59 6.20 13.70
CA TRP A 54 -10.90 7.34 13.09
C TRP A 54 -11.17 8.69 13.76
N ARG A 55 -12.10 8.78 14.73
CA ARG A 55 -12.37 9.98 15.53
C ARG A 55 -11.33 10.18 16.63
N LEU A 56 -10.72 9.09 17.09
CA LEU A 56 -9.66 9.15 18.09
C LEU A 56 -8.36 9.68 17.50
N SER A 57 -7.51 10.23 18.35
CA SER A 57 -6.18 10.69 17.94
C SER A 57 -5.32 9.56 17.38
N PRO A 58 -4.36 9.85 16.49
CA PRO A 58 -3.43 8.83 16.00
C PRO A 58 -2.69 8.08 17.12
N ARG A 59 -2.40 8.77 18.22
CA ARG A 59 -1.72 8.19 19.39
C ARG A 59 -2.59 7.17 20.09
N GLU A 60 -3.83 7.52 20.43
CA GLU A 60 -4.77 6.60 21.08
C GLU A 60 -5.00 5.35 20.24
N ARG A 61 -5.16 5.54 18.93
CA ARG A 61 -5.33 4.42 17.98
C ARG A 61 -4.09 3.54 17.91
N ALA A 62 -2.90 4.14 17.88
CA ALA A 62 -1.64 3.41 17.83
C ALA A 62 -1.36 2.64 19.13
N GLU A 63 -1.68 3.22 20.29
CA GLU A 63 -1.53 2.57 21.60
C GLU A 63 -2.45 1.34 21.72
N ASP A 64 -3.70 1.43 21.29
CA ASP A 64 -4.62 0.28 21.28
C ASP A 64 -4.16 -0.80 20.29
N LEU A 65 -3.77 -0.41 19.07
CA LEU A 65 -3.25 -1.36 18.09
C LEU A 65 -1.99 -2.07 18.58
N ALA A 66 -1.03 -1.33 19.13
CA ALA A 66 0.23 -1.89 19.63
C ALA A 66 0.01 -2.94 20.73
N GLY A 67 -1.02 -2.75 21.57
CA GLY A 67 -1.41 -3.73 22.59
C GLY A 67 -2.02 -5.03 22.04
N ARG A 68 -2.36 -5.06 20.75
CA ARG A 68 -2.98 -6.20 20.08
C ARG A 68 -1.99 -7.00 19.23
N LEU A 69 -0.89 -6.37 18.81
CA LEU A 69 0.10 -6.98 17.92
C LEU A 69 0.92 -8.06 18.63
N SER A 70 1.14 -9.16 17.94
CA SER A 70 2.12 -10.17 18.35
C SER A 70 3.56 -9.68 18.09
N ILE A 71 4.54 -10.40 18.60
CA ILE A 71 5.96 -10.12 18.31
C ILE A 71 6.24 -10.29 16.81
N GLU A 72 5.61 -11.27 16.18
CA GLU A 72 5.71 -11.54 14.75
C GLU A 72 5.15 -10.37 13.92
N ASP A 73 3.99 -9.83 14.30
CA ASP A 73 3.42 -8.64 13.65
C ASP A 73 4.35 -7.44 13.77
N ILE A 74 4.90 -7.21 14.97
CA ILE A 74 5.85 -6.11 15.21
C ILE A 74 7.13 -6.31 14.40
N ALA A 75 7.66 -7.53 14.33
CA ALA A 75 8.84 -7.84 13.53
C ALA A 75 8.60 -7.54 12.04
N GLY A 76 7.45 -7.93 11.50
CA GLY A 76 7.05 -7.62 10.13
C GLY A 76 6.99 -6.11 9.86
N LEU A 77 6.45 -5.33 10.80
CA LEU A 77 6.38 -3.86 10.70
C LEU A 77 7.76 -3.19 10.78
N MET A 78 8.76 -3.84 11.36
CA MET A 78 10.14 -3.34 11.42
C MET A 78 10.96 -3.69 10.17
N LEU A 79 10.44 -4.55 9.30
CA LEU A 79 11.12 -4.94 8.07
C LEU A 79 10.82 -3.97 6.93
N TYR A 80 11.81 -3.80 6.06
CA TYR A 80 11.69 -3.12 4.78
C TYR A 80 11.80 -4.14 3.65
N SER A 81 11.01 -3.99 2.59
CA SER A 81 11.13 -4.89 1.45
C SER A 81 12.48 -4.70 0.74
N SER A 82 12.91 -5.72 0.00
CA SER A 82 13.90 -5.51 -1.05
C SER A 82 13.37 -4.52 -2.10
N HIS A 83 14.24 -4.03 -2.96
CA HIS A 83 13.88 -3.13 -4.05
C HIS A 83 12.85 -3.77 -4.99
N GLN A 84 11.77 -3.07 -5.25
CA GLN A 84 10.66 -3.52 -6.10
C GLN A 84 10.61 -2.70 -7.38
N ASN A 85 10.51 -3.37 -8.53
CA ASN A 85 10.19 -2.74 -9.81
C ASN A 85 8.77 -3.09 -10.24
N LEU A 86 8.14 -2.18 -10.97
CA LEU A 86 6.78 -2.33 -11.47
C LEU A 86 6.72 -2.09 -12.99
N PRO A 87 6.46 -3.15 -13.79
CA PRO A 87 6.35 -4.57 -13.40
C PRO A 87 7.69 -5.15 -12.92
N ALA A 88 7.63 -6.29 -12.23
CA ALA A 88 8.83 -6.96 -11.74
C ALA A 88 9.75 -7.36 -12.90
N GLY A 89 11.01 -6.96 -12.80
CA GLY A 89 12.06 -7.37 -13.73
C GLY A 89 12.47 -8.84 -13.55
N SER A 90 13.35 -9.31 -14.41
CA SER A 90 13.90 -10.67 -14.30
C SER A 90 14.55 -10.89 -12.94
N GLY A 91 14.14 -11.96 -12.26
CA GLY A 91 14.67 -12.31 -10.94
C GLY A 91 14.09 -11.50 -9.76
N GLN A 92 13.15 -10.58 -10.01
CA GLN A 92 12.57 -9.73 -8.96
C GLN A 92 11.18 -10.17 -8.51
N GLY A 93 10.63 -11.21 -9.10
CA GLY A 93 9.36 -11.77 -8.71
C GLY A 93 8.71 -12.55 -9.84
N THR A 94 7.68 -13.32 -9.46
CA THR A 94 6.89 -14.15 -10.36
C THR A 94 5.41 -13.82 -10.21
N TYR A 95 4.63 -14.22 -11.19
CA TYR A 95 3.18 -14.08 -11.25
C TYR A 95 2.58 -15.48 -11.50
N GLY A 96 2.08 -16.11 -10.45
CA GLY A 96 1.65 -17.51 -10.52
C GLY A 96 2.81 -18.45 -10.89
N GLY A 97 4.00 -18.22 -10.36
CA GLY A 97 5.21 -19.01 -10.61
C GLY A 97 5.91 -18.72 -11.94
N ARG A 98 5.43 -17.77 -12.74
CA ARG A 98 5.98 -17.42 -14.06
C ARG A 98 6.59 -16.02 -14.07
N PRO A 99 7.63 -15.77 -14.87
CA PRO A 99 8.15 -14.42 -15.06
C PRO A 99 7.10 -13.54 -15.76
N TYR A 100 7.22 -12.22 -15.60
CA TYR A 100 6.29 -11.23 -16.17
C TYR A 100 6.06 -11.43 -17.68
N SER A 101 7.11 -11.68 -18.44
CA SER A 101 7.05 -11.91 -19.90
C SER A 101 6.19 -13.11 -20.34
N GLU A 102 5.90 -14.04 -19.43
CA GLU A 102 5.17 -15.28 -19.73
C GLU A 102 3.85 -15.40 -18.99
N ALA A 103 3.65 -14.57 -17.96
CA ALA A 103 2.50 -14.70 -17.07
C ALA A 103 1.21 -14.09 -17.63
N GLY A 104 1.30 -13.21 -18.65
CA GLY A 104 0.17 -12.41 -19.12
C GLY A 104 -0.39 -11.47 -18.04
N ALA A 105 0.40 -11.18 -17.03
CA ALA A 105 0.05 -10.27 -15.95
C ALA A 105 0.03 -8.82 -16.44
N ARG A 106 -0.76 -7.99 -15.78
CA ARG A 106 -0.75 -6.54 -16.01
C ARG A 106 0.42 -5.91 -15.25
N PRO A 107 0.96 -4.77 -15.71
CA PRO A 107 2.10 -4.12 -15.06
C PRO A 107 1.91 -3.81 -13.57
N TRP A 108 0.67 -3.63 -13.15
CA TRP A 108 0.29 -3.32 -11.78
C TRP A 108 -0.19 -4.51 -10.95
N ASP A 109 -0.14 -5.73 -11.48
CA ASP A 109 -0.48 -6.90 -10.69
C ASP A 109 0.62 -7.17 -9.65
N LEU A 110 0.21 -7.67 -8.49
CA LEU A 110 1.15 -8.02 -7.42
C LEU A 110 1.85 -9.34 -7.75
N THR A 111 3.17 -9.37 -7.53
CA THR A 111 3.94 -10.62 -7.64
C THR A 111 3.60 -11.59 -6.51
N ASP A 112 3.92 -12.86 -6.70
CA ASP A 112 3.78 -13.89 -5.67
C ASP A 112 4.55 -13.50 -4.39
N GLN A 113 5.77 -12.96 -4.56
CA GLN A 113 6.62 -12.53 -3.45
C GLN A 113 6.06 -11.30 -2.73
N GLN A 114 5.47 -10.34 -3.46
CA GLN A 114 4.80 -9.19 -2.85
C GLN A 114 3.60 -9.62 -2.02
N ARG A 115 2.83 -10.60 -2.50
CA ARG A 115 1.74 -11.19 -1.72
C ARG A 115 2.26 -11.89 -0.47
N GLU A 116 3.33 -12.66 -0.63
CA GLU A 116 3.93 -13.42 0.46
C GLU A 116 4.44 -12.51 1.57
N PHE A 117 5.24 -11.48 1.26
CA PHE A 117 5.77 -10.61 2.30
C PHE A 117 4.69 -9.76 2.99
N VAL A 118 3.60 -9.38 2.29
CA VAL A 118 2.48 -8.66 2.93
C VAL A 118 1.66 -9.57 3.84
N VAL A 119 1.33 -10.78 3.34
CA VAL A 119 0.39 -11.67 4.03
C VAL A 119 1.06 -12.52 5.09
N ARG A 120 2.22 -13.13 4.76
CA ARG A 120 2.90 -14.06 5.65
C ARG A 120 3.87 -13.35 6.58
N ASP A 121 4.69 -12.46 6.03
CA ASP A 121 5.79 -11.85 6.78
C ASP A 121 5.39 -10.53 7.45
N GLY A 122 4.17 -10.05 7.23
CA GLY A 122 3.65 -8.84 7.86
C GLY A 122 4.34 -7.54 7.42
N VAL A 123 5.17 -7.57 6.37
CA VAL A 123 5.90 -6.40 5.88
C VAL A 123 4.93 -5.35 5.36
N ARG A 124 5.13 -4.10 5.78
CA ARG A 124 4.33 -2.94 5.36
C ARG A 124 5.16 -1.83 4.72
N HIS A 125 6.46 -1.82 4.91
CA HIS A 125 7.34 -0.83 4.29
C HIS A 125 7.90 -1.37 2.97
N VAL A 126 7.49 -0.78 1.86
CA VAL A 126 7.83 -1.24 0.52
C VAL A 126 8.61 -0.17 -0.22
N LEU A 127 9.80 -0.55 -0.72
CA LEU A 127 10.67 0.33 -1.49
C LEU A 127 10.47 0.10 -2.99
N LEU A 128 9.93 1.11 -3.66
CA LEU A 128 9.76 1.15 -5.10
C LEU A 128 10.96 1.83 -5.75
N THR A 129 11.64 1.12 -6.64
CA THR A 129 12.86 1.62 -7.28
C THR A 129 12.77 1.73 -8.80
N GLY A 130 11.81 1.09 -9.42
CA GLY A 130 11.54 1.21 -10.85
C GLY A 130 10.05 1.21 -11.13
N LEU A 131 9.61 2.13 -11.99
CA LEU A 131 8.21 2.29 -12.36
C LEU A 131 8.10 2.42 -13.88
N GLU A 132 7.22 1.65 -14.50
CA GLU A 132 6.95 1.75 -15.92
C GLU A 132 6.21 3.05 -16.25
N SER A 133 5.22 3.39 -15.41
CA SER A 133 4.42 4.61 -15.58
C SER A 133 3.75 5.02 -14.27
N VAL A 134 3.22 6.25 -14.23
CA VAL A 134 2.42 6.76 -13.11
C VAL A 134 1.15 5.91 -12.92
N GLU A 135 0.50 5.50 -14.02
CA GLU A 135 -0.69 4.64 -13.96
C GLU A 135 -0.36 3.30 -13.30
N THR A 136 0.75 2.67 -13.69
CA THR A 136 1.22 1.41 -13.08
C THR A 136 1.44 1.59 -11.58
N ALA A 137 2.10 2.68 -11.17
CA ALA A 137 2.34 2.97 -9.77
C ALA A 137 1.05 3.12 -8.96
N VAL A 138 0.09 3.90 -9.46
CA VAL A 138 -1.19 4.16 -8.77
C VAL A 138 -2.03 2.89 -8.66
N ARG A 139 -2.16 2.13 -9.74
CA ARG A 139 -2.94 0.88 -9.74
C ARG A 139 -2.31 -0.19 -8.85
N TRP A 140 -0.99 -0.33 -8.91
CA TRP A 140 -0.26 -1.23 -8.04
C TRP A 140 -0.42 -0.83 -6.55
N ASN A 141 -0.29 0.48 -6.25
CA ASN A 141 -0.52 0.97 -4.89
C ASN A 141 -1.91 0.60 -4.40
N ASN A 142 -2.94 0.77 -5.21
CA ASN A 142 -4.29 0.37 -4.83
C ASN A 142 -4.39 -1.14 -4.58
N ASN A 143 -3.74 -1.95 -5.39
CA ASN A 143 -3.75 -3.41 -5.22
C ASN A 143 -3.04 -3.85 -3.92
N ILE A 144 -1.88 -3.27 -3.60
CA ILE A 144 -1.18 -3.62 -2.36
C ILE A 144 -1.90 -3.09 -1.12
N GLN A 145 -2.54 -1.91 -1.19
CA GLN A 145 -3.38 -1.40 -0.11
C GLN A 145 -4.60 -2.30 0.12
N ALA A 146 -5.28 -2.73 -0.94
CA ALA A 146 -6.40 -3.66 -0.84
C ALA A 146 -5.99 -5.00 -0.22
N LEU A 147 -4.80 -5.51 -0.58
CA LEU A 147 -4.26 -6.72 0.03
C LEU A 147 -3.95 -6.52 1.52
N ALA A 148 -3.25 -5.45 1.87
CA ALA A 148 -2.87 -5.13 3.24
C ALA A 148 -4.11 -4.91 4.13
N GLU A 149 -5.13 -4.24 3.61
CA GLU A 149 -6.40 -4.01 4.29
C GLU A 149 -7.13 -5.32 4.66
N ASN A 150 -7.01 -6.34 3.81
CA ASN A 150 -7.61 -7.66 4.04
C ASN A 150 -6.73 -8.60 4.89
N THR A 151 -5.64 -8.10 5.47
CA THR A 151 -4.63 -8.91 6.17
C THR A 151 -4.44 -8.44 7.60
N GLY A 152 -4.65 -9.33 8.56
CA GLY A 152 -4.44 -9.08 9.99
C GLY A 152 -5.28 -7.89 10.48
N PHE A 153 -4.60 -6.88 11.01
CA PHE A 153 -5.24 -5.69 11.58
C PHE A 153 -5.53 -4.58 10.54
N GLY A 154 -5.42 -4.85 9.25
CA GLY A 154 -5.67 -3.86 8.20
C GLY A 154 -4.65 -2.72 8.15
N ILE A 155 -3.45 -2.93 8.67
CA ILE A 155 -2.38 -1.94 8.65
C ILE A 155 -1.97 -1.66 7.20
N PRO A 156 -2.07 -0.42 6.72
CA PRO A 156 -1.79 -0.09 5.33
C PRO A 156 -0.31 -0.25 4.97
N ALA A 157 -0.03 -0.51 3.69
CA ALA A 157 1.33 -0.47 3.18
C ALA A 157 1.85 0.97 3.17
N ASN A 158 3.10 1.16 3.60
CA ASN A 158 3.83 2.41 3.51
C ASN A 158 4.83 2.31 2.36
N ASN A 159 4.41 2.77 1.20
CA ASN A 159 5.22 2.73 0.00
C ASN A 159 6.13 3.96 -0.05
N SER A 160 7.39 3.73 -0.30
CA SER A 160 8.38 4.78 -0.47
C SER A 160 9.13 4.60 -1.77
N SER A 161 9.79 5.64 -2.22
CA SER A 161 10.70 5.63 -3.34
C SER A 161 12.03 6.26 -2.92
N ASP A 162 13.07 5.98 -3.67
CA ASP A 162 14.38 6.65 -3.53
C ASP A 162 14.62 7.52 -4.78
N PRO A 163 13.91 8.66 -4.90
CA PRO A 163 13.94 9.48 -6.10
C PRO A 163 15.31 10.16 -6.23
N ARG A 164 16.00 9.84 -7.31
CA ARG A 164 17.23 10.53 -7.71
C ARG A 164 16.88 11.42 -8.88
N HIS A 165 16.53 12.64 -8.58
CA HIS A 165 16.08 13.60 -9.57
C HIS A 165 17.09 13.77 -10.70
N SER A 166 16.60 13.81 -11.95
CA SER A 166 17.23 14.34 -13.18
C SER A 166 18.33 13.55 -13.86
N ILE A 167 18.70 12.32 -13.53
CA ILE A 167 19.78 11.67 -14.28
C ILE A 167 19.31 10.39 -14.94
N ALA A 168 19.19 10.43 -16.27
CA ALA A 168 19.32 9.26 -17.10
C ALA A 168 20.78 8.77 -17.02
N SER A 169 21.15 8.04 -16.00
CA SER A 169 22.43 7.36 -15.98
C SER A 169 22.18 5.92 -16.40
N GLY A 170 22.99 5.39 -17.31
CA GLY A 170 22.94 4.01 -17.78
C GLY A 170 23.34 2.98 -16.71
N VAL A 171 23.08 3.26 -15.45
CA VAL A 171 23.30 2.32 -14.35
C VAL A 171 21.98 1.66 -14.05
N GLU A 172 21.93 0.38 -14.20
CA GLU A 172 20.73 -0.47 -14.18
C GLU A 172 19.82 -0.24 -12.96
N TRP A 173 20.38 -0.05 -11.78
CA TRP A 173 19.62 0.23 -10.55
C TRP A 173 19.14 1.69 -10.44
N LYS A 174 19.53 2.55 -11.38
CA LYS A 174 19.07 3.93 -11.54
C LYS A 174 18.14 4.10 -12.73
N ALA A 175 17.71 3.00 -13.32
CA ALA A 175 16.78 3.02 -14.44
C ALA A 175 15.39 3.50 -13.94
N TRP A 176 15.35 4.76 -13.60
CA TRP A 176 14.10 5.50 -13.43
C TRP A 176 13.53 5.70 -14.81
N SER A 177 12.28 5.38 -14.96
CA SER A 177 11.58 5.92 -16.10
C SER A 177 11.72 7.44 -16.06
N LYS A 178 12.08 8.06 -17.15
CA LYS A 178 12.06 9.52 -17.30
C LYS A 178 10.66 10.10 -17.11
N GLU A 179 9.65 9.25 -17.05
CA GLU A 179 8.26 9.57 -17.01
C GLU A 179 7.76 9.40 -15.58
N GLY A 180 7.38 10.48 -14.94
CA GLY A 180 6.65 10.49 -13.69
C GLY A 180 7.44 10.80 -12.43
N VAL A 181 8.72 11.11 -12.53
CA VAL A 181 9.52 11.68 -11.42
C VAL A 181 9.83 13.13 -11.73
N SER A 182 9.96 13.95 -10.70
CA SER A 182 10.19 15.39 -10.87
C SER A 182 11.51 15.66 -11.60
N ASP A 183 11.53 16.71 -12.45
CA ASP A 183 12.71 17.22 -13.14
C ASP A 183 13.64 18.06 -12.22
N TRP A 184 13.59 17.82 -10.94
CA TRP A 184 14.44 18.53 -9.99
C TRP A 184 15.91 18.12 -10.17
N ALA A 185 16.80 19.05 -9.88
CA ALA A 185 18.24 18.81 -9.94
C ALA A 185 18.62 17.59 -9.06
N SER A 186 19.68 16.88 -9.46
CA SER A 186 20.20 15.76 -8.66
C SER A 186 20.52 16.21 -7.23
N GLY A 187 20.48 15.29 -6.26
CA GLY A 187 20.86 15.58 -4.88
C GLY A 187 22.26 16.21 -4.79
N LEU A 188 23.18 15.83 -5.67
CA LEU A 188 24.50 16.42 -5.76
C LEU A 188 24.46 17.87 -6.25
N ALA A 189 23.63 18.19 -7.24
CA ALA A 189 23.46 19.54 -7.74
C ALA A 189 22.75 20.45 -6.72
N MET A 190 21.77 19.90 -5.95
CA MET A 190 21.10 20.65 -4.88
C MET A 190 22.01 20.95 -3.69
N THR A 191 23.01 20.11 -3.42
CA THR A 191 23.99 20.37 -2.36
C THR A 191 25.13 21.29 -2.79
N ALA A 192 25.26 21.57 -4.08
CA ALA A 192 26.27 22.47 -4.64
C ALA A 192 25.79 23.92 -4.79
N CYS A 193 24.51 24.20 -4.49
CA CYS A 193 23.91 25.52 -4.42
C CYS A 193 23.82 25.99 -2.98
#